data_641be7db76faf03e4b3eadf9b05a197f
#
_entry.id   641be7db76faf03e4b3eadf9b05a197f
#
_cell.length_a   1.000
_cell.length_b   1.000
_cell.length_c   1.000
_cell.angle_alpha   90.00
_cell.angle_beta   90.00
_cell.angle_gamma   90.00
#
_symmetry.space_group_name_H-M   'P 1'
#
loop_
_entity.id
_entity.type
_entity.pdbx_description
1 polymer ?
#
loop_
_entity_poly.entity_id
_entity_poly.type
_entity_poly.pdbx_seq_one_letter_code
_entity_poly.pdbx_strand_id
1 'polypeptide(L)'
;MKKLFTHWTFAFVTLFALTWVGLQDPQVKEILRLKSFDLQFQSQPKEVSQDIAIVTIDEKAIELHGQWPWKRDVLAGLIEELRMAEVGVIVLPILFSEEDRLGGDERFAEALNGNFVVVAQTGSHQTTQNGYPRGVAKIGNPLDFLFEWPGMVGPILEVGSNAAGVGTTNVSPEIDGVVRRMPLLMKIGNDVYPNIAIEVIRTATGDPSYQVKADAGGIIAMRVPGFATINTDGNARIWLTWNKEYQTISLAEAGPGAFEELKGKTVIIAMTAEGLGGVIATPTGSNYDYVAVASTLQTVIDGVNIERGDFLLELAVAFLVGCAIIILTRFTPYYVVGLIMIAFSAAAVYSTIYFFEKNLLVDVTWILVTILFVGLHSIFNRFILEFRLKQQIRKQFESYLDPRQVAILQKDPSKLKLGGERREMSFLFMDIVGFTPISEYYKNNDDPEGLVQVINDYLNRMSKIVLDNGGTIDKYMGDCIMAFWNAPLDCPNHAEMAVKTSIECAKETARLKKEFKDKGLPDINIGSGVNTGTCIVGNMGSDMRFDYSVIGDAVNLAARLEAATRNYKDKKGNVVATLYSSYTMDQLKDIKSIEVDKIKVKGKEELITIYKPVMEKEDA
;
A
#
# COMPACT_ATOMS: atom_id res chain seq x y z
N MET A 1 6.35 -3.52 25.26
CA MET A 1 5.38 -3.27 24.17
C MET A 1 6.03 -2.75 22.88
N LYS A 2 6.84 -1.66 22.87
CA LYS A 2 7.45 -1.12 21.62
C LYS A 2 8.29 -2.12 20.79
N LYS A 3 8.93 -3.13 21.39
CA LYS A 3 9.71 -4.17 20.68
C LYS A 3 8.82 -5.22 20.00
N LEU A 4 7.61 -5.46 20.49
CA LEU A 4 6.67 -6.44 19.94
C LEU A 4 6.09 -5.95 18.59
N PHE A 5 5.66 -4.69 18.54
CA PHE A 5 5.05 -4.07 17.33
C PHE A 5 6.00 -3.97 16.12
N THR A 6 7.30 -4.06 16.33
CA THR A 6 8.31 -3.98 15.26
C THR A 6 8.99 -5.31 14.98
N HIS A 7 8.50 -6.40 15.59
CA HIS A 7 8.98 -7.73 15.27
C HIS A 7 8.34 -8.21 13.96
N TRP A 8 9.10 -8.89 13.11
CA TRP A 8 8.63 -9.36 11.80
C TRP A 8 7.35 -10.22 11.87
N THR A 9 7.19 -10.99 12.96
CA THR A 9 5.99 -11.81 13.21
C THR A 9 4.74 -10.99 13.49
N PHE A 10 4.87 -9.69 13.79
CA PHE A 10 3.69 -8.86 14.06
C PHE A 10 2.82 -8.64 12.81
N ALA A 11 3.40 -8.79 11.61
CA ALA A 11 2.66 -8.79 10.36
C ALA A 11 1.61 -9.93 10.27
N PHE A 12 1.80 -11.04 11.00
CA PHE A 12 0.77 -12.09 11.11
C PHE A 12 -0.51 -11.60 11.78
N VAL A 13 -0.43 -10.64 12.70
CA VAL A 13 -1.64 -10.04 13.32
C VAL A 13 -2.48 -9.35 12.25
N THR A 14 -1.84 -8.59 11.35
CA THR A 14 -2.54 -7.97 10.21
C THR A 14 -3.11 -9.04 9.28
N LEU A 15 -2.36 -10.09 8.97
CA LEU A 15 -2.83 -11.19 8.13
C LEU A 15 -4.05 -11.89 8.75
N PHE A 16 -4.00 -12.24 10.04
CA PHE A 16 -5.14 -12.85 10.73
C PHE A 16 -6.36 -11.91 10.78
N ALA A 17 -6.15 -10.61 11.03
CA ALA A 17 -7.23 -9.62 11.01
C ALA A 17 -7.89 -9.54 9.63
N LEU A 18 -7.10 -9.47 8.55
CA LEU A 18 -7.61 -9.46 7.18
C LEU A 18 -8.34 -10.77 6.83
N THR A 19 -7.81 -11.91 7.26
CA THR A 19 -8.46 -13.20 7.04
C THR A 19 -9.80 -13.27 7.78
N TRP A 20 -9.83 -12.80 9.03
CA TRP A 20 -11.08 -12.76 9.81
C TRP A 20 -12.11 -11.82 9.18
N VAL A 21 -11.72 -10.61 8.74
CA VAL A 21 -12.60 -9.70 8.01
C VAL A 21 -13.05 -10.33 6.69
N GLY A 22 -12.13 -11.01 5.99
CA GLY A 22 -12.45 -11.73 4.75
C GLY A 22 -13.52 -12.80 4.94
N LEU A 23 -13.50 -13.53 6.07
CA LEU A 23 -14.51 -14.54 6.41
C LEU A 23 -15.90 -13.95 6.67
N GLN A 24 -16.00 -12.70 7.12
CA GLN A 24 -17.28 -12.03 7.32
C GLN A 24 -17.96 -11.60 6.02
N ASP A 25 -17.26 -11.70 4.88
CA ASP A 25 -17.71 -11.31 3.53
C ASP A 25 -18.46 -9.96 3.49
N PRO A 26 -17.84 -8.86 3.93
CA PRO A 26 -18.52 -7.58 4.04
C PRO A 26 -18.94 -7.03 2.67
N GLN A 27 -20.02 -6.24 2.63
CA GLN A 27 -20.56 -5.65 1.39
C GLN A 27 -19.50 -4.94 0.51
N VAL A 28 -18.54 -4.26 1.15
CA VAL A 28 -17.45 -3.60 0.43
C VAL A 28 -16.60 -4.61 -0.36
N LYS A 29 -16.35 -5.79 0.21
CA LYS A 29 -15.64 -6.88 -0.48
C LYS A 29 -16.44 -7.38 -1.67
N GLU A 30 -17.76 -7.58 -1.52
CA GLU A 30 -18.63 -7.99 -2.63
C GLU A 30 -18.60 -6.96 -3.78
N ILE A 31 -18.71 -5.66 -3.47
CA ILE A 31 -18.62 -4.60 -4.49
C ILE A 31 -17.25 -4.64 -5.22
N LEU A 32 -16.14 -4.78 -4.49
CA LEU A 32 -14.82 -4.86 -5.10
C LEU A 32 -14.69 -6.09 -6.00
N ARG A 33 -15.21 -7.23 -5.55
CA ARG A 33 -15.26 -8.49 -6.31
C ARG A 33 -16.04 -8.31 -7.62
N LEU A 34 -17.26 -7.78 -7.54
CA LEU A 34 -18.09 -7.53 -8.72
C LEU A 34 -17.40 -6.59 -9.72
N LYS A 35 -16.72 -5.55 -9.23
CA LYS A 35 -15.92 -4.67 -10.10
C LYS A 35 -14.73 -5.39 -10.76
N SER A 36 -14.09 -6.32 -10.05
CA SER A 36 -13.04 -7.12 -10.67
C SER A 36 -13.57 -8.06 -11.76
N PHE A 37 -14.78 -8.57 -11.59
CA PHE A 37 -15.46 -9.36 -12.62
C PHE A 37 -15.84 -8.50 -13.85
N ASP A 38 -16.30 -7.25 -13.65
CA ASP A 38 -16.55 -6.32 -14.75
C ASP A 38 -15.30 -6.14 -15.64
N LEU A 39 -14.12 -6.01 -15.03
CA LEU A 39 -12.87 -5.90 -15.79
C LEU A 39 -12.57 -7.16 -16.62
N GLN A 40 -12.93 -8.33 -16.10
CA GLN A 40 -12.78 -9.59 -16.84
C GLN A 40 -13.74 -9.65 -18.04
N PHE A 41 -14.99 -9.24 -17.87
CA PHE A 41 -15.95 -9.14 -18.98
C PHE A 41 -15.51 -8.11 -20.04
N GLN A 42 -15.04 -6.93 -19.62
CA GLN A 42 -14.57 -5.88 -20.53
C GLN A 42 -13.31 -6.26 -21.32
N SER A 43 -12.50 -7.19 -20.81
CA SER A 43 -11.29 -7.65 -21.47
C SER A 43 -11.54 -8.62 -22.64
N GLN A 44 -12.76 -9.13 -22.77
CA GLN A 44 -13.13 -10.06 -23.85
C GLN A 44 -13.20 -9.33 -25.19
N PRO A 45 -12.70 -9.94 -26.27
CA PRO A 45 -12.89 -9.41 -27.61
C PRO A 45 -14.37 -9.42 -27.97
N LYS A 46 -14.81 -8.36 -28.66
CA LYS A 46 -16.17 -8.28 -29.16
C LYS A 46 -16.34 -9.16 -30.39
N GLU A 47 -17.47 -9.85 -30.44
CA GLU A 47 -17.84 -10.76 -31.52
C GLU A 47 -19.25 -10.45 -32.01
N VAL A 48 -19.48 -10.52 -33.32
CA VAL A 48 -20.81 -10.32 -33.90
C VAL A 48 -21.62 -11.61 -33.80
N SER A 49 -22.81 -11.52 -33.20
CA SER A 49 -23.74 -12.65 -33.13
C SER A 49 -24.20 -13.08 -34.52
N GLN A 50 -24.20 -14.40 -34.76
CA GLN A 50 -24.76 -14.98 -35.98
C GLN A 50 -26.22 -15.46 -35.79
N ASP A 51 -26.65 -15.62 -34.54
CA ASP A 51 -27.92 -16.24 -34.16
C ASP A 51 -29.02 -15.22 -33.85
N ILE A 52 -28.60 -13.99 -33.44
CA ILE A 52 -29.52 -12.97 -32.94
C ILE A 52 -29.32 -11.69 -33.74
N ALA A 53 -30.42 -11.06 -34.14
CA ALA A 53 -30.45 -9.72 -34.71
C ALA A 53 -31.48 -8.85 -34.01
N ILE A 54 -31.33 -7.54 -34.12
CA ILE A 54 -32.18 -6.56 -33.46
C ILE A 54 -32.90 -5.72 -34.53
N VAL A 55 -34.21 -5.60 -34.43
CA VAL A 55 -34.98 -4.59 -35.18
C VAL A 55 -35.36 -3.49 -34.21
N THR A 56 -34.92 -2.27 -34.48
CA THR A 56 -35.09 -1.15 -33.54
C THR A 56 -36.28 -0.29 -33.88
N ILE A 57 -37.06 0.04 -32.86
CA ILE A 57 -38.02 1.16 -32.84
C ILE A 57 -37.20 2.37 -32.35
N ASP A 58 -36.56 3.03 -33.29
CA ASP A 58 -35.72 4.20 -33.08
C ASP A 58 -36.42 5.51 -33.45
N GLU A 59 -35.71 6.63 -33.42
CA GLU A 59 -36.24 7.96 -33.78
C GLU A 59 -36.79 8.00 -35.20
N LYS A 60 -36.12 7.33 -36.17
CA LYS A 60 -36.58 7.29 -37.55
C LYS A 60 -37.91 6.55 -37.67
N ALA A 61 -38.04 5.46 -36.93
CA ALA A 61 -39.32 4.70 -36.88
C ALA A 61 -40.43 5.53 -36.25
N ILE A 62 -40.15 6.32 -35.22
CA ILE A 62 -41.09 7.26 -34.64
C ILE A 62 -41.50 8.38 -35.61
N GLU A 63 -40.51 8.94 -36.33
CA GLU A 63 -40.82 9.95 -37.38
C GLU A 63 -41.74 9.38 -38.47
N LEU A 64 -41.52 8.12 -38.86
CA LEU A 64 -42.30 7.47 -39.92
C LEU A 64 -43.72 7.10 -39.49
N HIS A 65 -43.88 6.49 -38.31
CA HIS A 65 -45.14 5.93 -37.85
C HIS A 65 -45.91 6.81 -36.84
N GLY A 66 -45.30 7.91 -36.42
CA GLY A 66 -45.84 8.83 -35.44
C GLY A 66 -45.53 8.42 -33.98
N GLN A 67 -46.14 9.13 -33.04
CA GLN A 67 -45.90 8.96 -31.61
C GLN A 67 -46.29 7.55 -31.09
N TRP A 68 -45.38 6.94 -30.34
CA TRP A 68 -45.66 5.70 -29.61
C TRP A 68 -46.66 5.94 -28.46
N PRO A 69 -47.58 4.99 -28.10
CA PRO A 69 -47.76 3.67 -28.72
C PRO A 69 -48.52 3.72 -30.03
N TRP A 70 -48.02 2.94 -30.99
CA TRP A 70 -48.65 2.83 -32.29
C TRP A 70 -49.87 1.92 -32.25
N LYS A 71 -50.76 2.04 -33.29
CA LYS A 71 -51.76 1.05 -33.56
C LYS A 71 -51.12 -0.33 -33.75
N ARG A 72 -51.62 -1.37 -33.11
CA ARG A 72 -51.00 -2.72 -33.19
C ARG A 72 -50.94 -3.32 -34.58
N ASP A 73 -51.72 -2.78 -35.51
CA ASP A 73 -51.60 -3.12 -36.95
C ASP A 73 -50.19 -2.92 -37.52
N VAL A 74 -49.44 -1.94 -37.00
CA VAL A 74 -48.06 -1.69 -37.44
C VAL A 74 -47.13 -2.84 -37.04
N LEU A 75 -47.28 -3.31 -35.81
CA LEU A 75 -46.52 -4.45 -35.32
C LEU A 75 -46.95 -5.77 -35.99
N ALA A 76 -48.23 -5.92 -36.27
CA ALA A 76 -48.74 -7.04 -37.06
C ALA A 76 -48.09 -7.10 -38.46
N GLY A 77 -48.03 -5.95 -39.17
CA GLY A 77 -47.35 -5.86 -40.43
C GLY A 77 -45.85 -6.23 -40.36
N LEU A 78 -45.15 -5.74 -39.33
CA LEU A 78 -43.74 -6.10 -39.10
C LEU A 78 -43.54 -7.62 -38.87
N ILE A 79 -44.44 -8.27 -38.09
CA ILE A 79 -44.38 -9.72 -37.88
C ILE A 79 -44.57 -10.45 -39.21
N GLU A 80 -45.52 -10.01 -40.03
CA GLU A 80 -45.80 -10.58 -41.34
C GLU A 80 -44.58 -10.47 -42.29
N GLU A 81 -43.86 -9.30 -42.27
CA GLU A 81 -42.65 -9.10 -43.08
C GLU A 81 -41.47 -9.97 -42.58
N LEU A 82 -41.26 -10.03 -41.27
CA LEU A 82 -40.24 -10.92 -40.69
C LEU A 82 -40.52 -12.39 -40.97
N ARG A 83 -41.76 -12.79 -40.99
CA ARG A 83 -42.17 -14.14 -41.38
C ARG A 83 -41.86 -14.42 -42.85
N MET A 84 -42.14 -13.45 -43.77
CA MET A 84 -41.83 -13.60 -45.17
C MET A 84 -40.31 -13.72 -45.38
N ALA A 85 -39.48 -13.08 -44.54
CA ALA A 85 -38.03 -13.21 -44.50
C ALA A 85 -37.54 -14.53 -43.86
N GLU A 86 -38.44 -15.40 -43.45
CA GLU A 86 -38.14 -16.71 -42.85
C GLU A 86 -37.23 -16.61 -41.59
N VAL A 87 -37.46 -15.60 -40.72
CA VAL A 87 -36.75 -15.51 -39.44
C VAL A 87 -37.15 -16.67 -38.52
N GLY A 88 -36.26 -17.05 -37.59
CA GLY A 88 -36.46 -18.20 -36.73
C GLY A 88 -37.53 -17.93 -35.65
N VAL A 89 -37.25 -17.05 -34.71
CA VAL A 89 -38.18 -16.65 -33.63
C VAL A 89 -38.19 -15.13 -33.55
N ILE A 90 -39.38 -14.54 -33.38
CA ILE A 90 -39.57 -13.11 -33.15
C ILE A 90 -39.80 -12.88 -31.65
N VAL A 91 -39.05 -11.95 -31.07
CA VAL A 91 -39.13 -11.63 -29.64
C VAL A 91 -39.59 -10.18 -29.46
N LEU A 92 -40.70 -10.00 -28.77
CA LEU A 92 -41.30 -8.72 -28.41
C LEU A 92 -41.15 -8.48 -26.91
N PRO A 93 -40.03 -7.91 -26.41
CA PRO A 93 -39.90 -7.58 -24.99
C PRO A 93 -40.72 -6.35 -24.61
N ILE A 94 -41.91 -6.22 -25.16
CA ILE A 94 -42.86 -5.13 -25.02
C ILE A 94 -44.09 -5.67 -24.27
N LEU A 95 -44.58 -4.92 -23.28
CA LEU A 95 -45.78 -5.28 -22.51
C LEU A 95 -47.04 -4.85 -23.25
N PHE A 96 -47.93 -5.80 -23.49
CA PHE A 96 -49.27 -5.59 -24.07
C PHE A 96 -50.37 -5.82 -23.05
N SER A 97 -50.29 -5.12 -21.91
CA SER A 97 -51.18 -5.34 -20.74
C SER A 97 -52.56 -4.68 -20.82
N GLU A 98 -52.76 -3.83 -21.80
CA GLU A 98 -54.01 -3.10 -22.02
C GLU A 98 -54.46 -3.28 -23.47
N GLU A 99 -55.77 -3.14 -23.71
CA GLU A 99 -56.34 -3.12 -25.06
C GLU A 99 -55.82 -1.92 -25.85
N ASP A 100 -55.63 -2.10 -27.14
CA ASP A 100 -55.17 -1.02 -28.05
C ASP A 100 -56.27 0.03 -28.22
N ARG A 101 -56.00 1.24 -27.73
CA ARG A 101 -56.91 2.39 -27.86
C ARG A 101 -57.23 2.80 -29.31
N LEU A 102 -56.34 2.42 -30.23
CA LEU A 102 -56.48 2.72 -31.66
C LEU A 102 -57.08 1.53 -32.42
N GLY A 103 -57.38 0.41 -31.74
CA GLY A 103 -57.78 -0.85 -32.33
C GLY A 103 -56.59 -1.60 -32.94
N GLY A 104 -56.79 -2.84 -33.38
CA GLY A 104 -55.72 -3.63 -33.99
C GLY A 104 -55.31 -4.87 -33.20
N ASP A 105 -55.92 -5.08 -32.02
CA ASP A 105 -55.69 -6.27 -31.22
C ASP A 105 -55.98 -7.55 -31.97
N GLU A 106 -57.12 -7.61 -32.68
CA GLU A 106 -57.54 -8.77 -33.47
C GLU A 106 -56.52 -9.13 -34.57
N ARG A 107 -56.13 -8.14 -35.40
CA ARG A 107 -55.12 -8.35 -36.45
C ARG A 107 -53.76 -8.74 -35.85
N PHE A 108 -53.39 -8.11 -34.73
CA PHE A 108 -52.12 -8.44 -34.05
C PHE A 108 -52.16 -9.87 -33.51
N ALA A 109 -53.27 -10.30 -32.87
CA ALA A 109 -53.46 -11.66 -32.41
C ALA A 109 -53.38 -12.68 -33.57
N GLU A 110 -54.00 -12.36 -34.73
CA GLU A 110 -53.91 -13.17 -35.93
C GLU A 110 -52.45 -13.29 -36.43
N ALA A 111 -51.70 -12.19 -36.45
CA ALA A 111 -50.28 -12.19 -36.83
C ALA A 111 -49.39 -13.00 -35.88
N LEU A 112 -49.74 -13.11 -34.59
CA LEU A 112 -49.06 -13.97 -33.63
C LEU A 112 -49.36 -15.44 -33.84
N ASN A 113 -50.59 -15.78 -34.25
CA ASN A 113 -51.06 -17.16 -34.29
C ASN A 113 -50.31 -17.97 -35.37
N GLY A 114 -49.80 -19.13 -34.95
CA GLY A 114 -49.05 -20.04 -35.82
C GLY A 114 -47.64 -19.57 -36.21
N ASN A 115 -47.23 -18.41 -35.70
CA ASN A 115 -45.86 -17.90 -35.86
C ASN A 115 -45.06 -18.10 -34.55
N PHE A 116 -43.74 -18.21 -34.64
CA PHE A 116 -42.87 -18.36 -33.50
C PHE A 116 -42.60 -16.98 -32.86
N VAL A 117 -43.64 -16.38 -32.25
CA VAL A 117 -43.55 -15.08 -31.59
C VAL A 117 -43.62 -15.24 -30.07
N VAL A 118 -42.64 -14.69 -29.36
CA VAL A 118 -42.58 -14.67 -27.89
C VAL A 118 -42.79 -13.24 -27.40
N VAL A 119 -43.74 -13.03 -26.49
CA VAL A 119 -44.10 -11.73 -25.92
C VAL A 119 -43.70 -11.61 -24.45
N ALA A 120 -43.62 -10.38 -23.96
CA ALA A 120 -43.20 -10.09 -22.60
C ALA A 120 -44.32 -10.17 -21.57
N GLN A 121 -43.93 -10.56 -20.36
CA GLN A 121 -44.64 -10.30 -19.09
C GLN A 121 -43.65 -9.81 -18.05
N THR A 122 -44.10 -9.21 -16.95
CA THR A 122 -43.18 -8.69 -15.92
C THR A 122 -43.73 -8.90 -14.53
N GLY A 123 -42.86 -9.32 -13.58
CA GLY A 123 -43.21 -9.38 -12.16
C GLY A 123 -43.50 -7.98 -11.62
N SER A 124 -44.54 -7.88 -10.80
CA SER A 124 -45.06 -6.63 -10.24
C SER A 124 -45.05 -6.63 -8.72
N HIS A 125 -44.85 -5.48 -8.13
CA HIS A 125 -45.04 -5.27 -6.69
C HIS A 125 -46.54 -5.17 -6.29
N GLN A 126 -47.43 -5.05 -7.27
CA GLN A 126 -48.86 -5.09 -7.07
C GLN A 126 -49.36 -6.54 -7.22
N THR A 127 -50.36 -6.93 -6.46
CA THR A 127 -50.94 -8.28 -6.45
C THR A 127 -51.86 -8.56 -7.67
N THR A 128 -51.49 -8.12 -8.86
CA THR A 128 -52.17 -8.44 -10.11
C THR A 128 -51.70 -9.79 -10.64
N GLN A 129 -52.64 -10.63 -11.12
CA GLN A 129 -52.33 -11.97 -11.63
C GLN A 129 -52.89 -12.19 -13.03
N ASN A 130 -52.34 -11.48 -14.02
CA ASN A 130 -52.66 -11.65 -15.44
C ASN A 130 -51.53 -12.41 -16.18
N GLY A 131 -50.71 -13.17 -15.44
CA GLY A 131 -49.55 -13.83 -16.01
C GLY A 131 -49.85 -15.18 -16.65
N TYR A 132 -48.92 -15.62 -17.48
CA TYR A 132 -48.93 -16.89 -18.19
C TYR A 132 -47.87 -17.84 -17.60
N PRO A 133 -48.20 -18.63 -16.57
CA PRO A 133 -47.26 -19.57 -15.97
C PRO A 133 -46.99 -20.74 -16.89
N ARG A 134 -45.84 -21.40 -16.67
CA ARG A 134 -45.45 -22.62 -17.40
C ARG A 134 -45.30 -23.80 -16.46
N GLY A 135 -45.60 -24.99 -16.97
CA GLY A 135 -45.41 -26.23 -16.25
C GLY A 135 -43.91 -26.51 -16.08
N VAL A 136 -43.52 -26.93 -14.87
CA VAL A 136 -42.16 -27.29 -14.52
C VAL A 136 -42.13 -28.66 -13.87
N ALA A 137 -41.38 -29.59 -14.46
CA ALA A 137 -41.05 -30.86 -13.82
C ALA A 137 -39.96 -30.64 -12.77
N LYS A 138 -40.25 -30.94 -11.51
CA LYS A 138 -39.42 -30.60 -10.34
C LYS A 138 -38.67 -31.82 -9.82
N ILE A 139 -37.39 -31.70 -9.57
CA ILE A 139 -36.56 -32.66 -8.82
C ILE A 139 -36.03 -31.91 -7.60
N GLY A 140 -36.37 -32.38 -6.40
CA GLY A 140 -36.19 -31.63 -5.15
C GLY A 140 -37.26 -30.55 -4.95
N ASN A 141 -36.93 -29.48 -4.20
CA ASN A 141 -37.83 -28.37 -3.88
C ASN A 141 -37.37 -27.05 -4.49
N PRO A 142 -37.35 -26.89 -5.84
CA PRO A 142 -36.81 -25.69 -6.47
C PRO A 142 -37.61 -24.41 -6.15
N LEU A 143 -38.89 -24.52 -5.80
CA LEU A 143 -39.71 -23.33 -5.49
C LEU A 143 -39.19 -22.55 -4.28
N ASP A 144 -38.54 -23.20 -3.33
CA ASP A 144 -38.03 -22.55 -2.12
C ASP A 144 -36.89 -21.55 -2.42
N PHE A 145 -36.26 -21.68 -3.57
CA PHE A 145 -35.09 -20.92 -3.97
C PHE A 145 -35.33 -19.90 -5.09
N LEU A 146 -36.51 -19.96 -5.77
CA LEU A 146 -36.87 -19.01 -6.82
C LEU A 146 -37.20 -17.64 -6.26
N PHE A 147 -36.84 -16.60 -7.02
CA PHE A 147 -37.31 -15.23 -6.73
C PHE A 147 -38.82 -15.18 -6.78
N GLU A 148 -39.41 -14.65 -5.69
CA GLU A 148 -40.88 -14.53 -5.56
C GLU A 148 -41.29 -13.08 -5.78
N TRP A 149 -42.30 -12.90 -6.65
CA TRP A 149 -42.94 -11.61 -6.87
C TRP A 149 -44.37 -11.63 -6.30
N PRO A 150 -44.87 -10.48 -5.80
CA PRO A 150 -46.27 -10.36 -5.32
C PRO A 150 -47.32 -10.56 -6.41
N GLY A 151 -46.99 -10.21 -7.65
CA GLY A 151 -47.89 -10.31 -8.78
C GLY A 151 -47.21 -10.35 -10.12
N MET A 152 -47.96 -10.53 -11.20
CA MET A 152 -47.53 -10.52 -12.58
C MET A 152 -48.40 -9.61 -13.43
N VAL A 153 -47.79 -8.81 -14.28
CA VAL A 153 -48.46 -8.09 -15.35
C VAL A 153 -48.14 -8.81 -16.67
N GLY A 154 -49.12 -9.47 -17.23
CA GLY A 154 -48.99 -10.15 -18.51
C GLY A 154 -49.73 -9.43 -19.64
N PRO A 155 -49.62 -9.94 -20.87
CA PRO A 155 -50.39 -9.44 -22.00
C PRO A 155 -51.89 -9.71 -21.84
N ILE A 156 -52.72 -8.97 -22.55
CA ILE A 156 -54.15 -9.25 -22.66
C ILE A 156 -54.37 -10.66 -23.22
N LEU A 157 -55.57 -11.21 -22.97
CA LEU A 157 -55.86 -12.60 -23.33
C LEU A 157 -55.69 -12.90 -24.81
N GLU A 158 -56.14 -11.99 -25.67
CA GLU A 158 -56.03 -12.10 -27.12
C GLU A 158 -54.57 -12.19 -27.61
N VAL A 159 -53.66 -11.47 -26.98
CA VAL A 159 -52.23 -11.49 -27.30
C VAL A 159 -51.56 -12.71 -26.69
N GLY A 160 -51.73 -12.94 -25.38
CA GLY A 160 -51.05 -14.00 -24.66
C GLY A 160 -51.42 -15.42 -25.07
N SER A 161 -52.70 -15.64 -25.48
CA SER A 161 -53.14 -16.97 -25.92
C SER A 161 -52.74 -17.31 -27.37
N ASN A 162 -52.47 -16.31 -28.21
CA ASN A 162 -52.05 -16.49 -29.59
C ASN A 162 -50.52 -16.43 -29.76
N ALA A 163 -49.79 -15.93 -28.77
CA ALA A 163 -48.33 -15.97 -28.74
C ALA A 163 -47.79 -17.40 -28.53
N ALA A 164 -46.76 -17.79 -29.23
CA ALA A 164 -46.09 -19.09 -29.06
C ALA A 164 -45.45 -19.24 -27.68
N GLY A 165 -45.05 -18.12 -27.05
CA GLY A 165 -44.53 -18.07 -25.72
C GLY A 165 -44.72 -16.73 -25.04
N VAL A 166 -44.80 -16.75 -23.68
CA VAL A 166 -44.86 -15.54 -22.85
C VAL A 166 -43.77 -15.67 -21.77
N GLY A 167 -42.87 -14.73 -21.74
CA GLY A 167 -41.71 -14.79 -20.82
C GLY A 167 -41.46 -13.49 -20.09
N THR A 168 -40.74 -13.59 -18.95
CA THR A 168 -40.48 -12.44 -18.07
C THR A 168 -39.25 -11.66 -18.54
N THR A 169 -39.28 -10.33 -18.39
CA THR A 169 -38.19 -9.42 -18.73
C THR A 169 -37.48 -8.82 -17.51
N ASN A 170 -37.89 -9.25 -16.30
CA ASN A 170 -37.33 -8.73 -15.07
C ASN A 170 -35.82 -8.97 -14.98
N VAL A 171 -35.06 -7.92 -14.71
CA VAL A 171 -33.65 -7.98 -14.39
C VAL A 171 -33.44 -8.10 -12.88
N SER A 172 -32.30 -8.65 -12.48
CA SER A 172 -31.88 -8.76 -11.09
C SER A 172 -30.53 -8.07 -10.89
N PRO A 173 -30.51 -6.75 -10.69
CA PRO A 173 -29.27 -6.03 -10.43
C PRO A 173 -28.56 -6.55 -9.18
N GLU A 174 -27.24 -6.56 -9.19
CA GLU A 174 -26.42 -6.83 -8.02
C GLU A 174 -26.47 -5.65 -7.03
N ILE A 175 -25.82 -5.79 -5.88
CA ILE A 175 -25.83 -4.78 -4.81
C ILE A 175 -25.33 -3.39 -5.27
N ASP A 176 -24.52 -3.32 -6.33
CA ASP A 176 -24.02 -2.08 -6.92
C ASP A 176 -24.89 -1.55 -8.06
N GLY A 177 -26.08 -2.13 -8.28
CA GLY A 177 -27.03 -1.73 -9.31
C GLY A 177 -26.72 -2.23 -10.72
N VAL A 178 -25.65 -3.02 -10.91
CA VAL A 178 -25.23 -3.54 -12.23
C VAL A 178 -25.84 -4.91 -12.49
N VAL A 179 -26.41 -5.11 -13.66
CA VAL A 179 -26.97 -6.40 -14.12
C VAL A 179 -25.85 -7.26 -14.69
N ARG A 180 -25.50 -8.34 -14.01
CA ARG A 180 -24.49 -9.31 -14.45
C ARG A 180 -25.06 -10.70 -14.65
N ARG A 181 -26.09 -11.01 -13.88
CA ARG A 181 -26.80 -12.30 -13.91
C ARG A 181 -28.26 -12.08 -14.22
N MET A 182 -28.87 -13.04 -14.87
CA MET A 182 -30.27 -13.01 -15.20
C MET A 182 -30.98 -14.22 -14.57
N PRO A 183 -32.09 -14.03 -13.88
CA PRO A 183 -32.92 -15.14 -13.43
C PRO A 183 -33.62 -15.80 -14.63
N LEU A 184 -33.49 -17.11 -14.74
CA LEU A 184 -34.14 -17.89 -15.80
C LEU A 184 -35.58 -18.23 -15.45
N LEU A 185 -35.88 -18.30 -14.16
CA LEU A 185 -37.21 -18.59 -13.61
C LEU A 185 -37.51 -17.69 -12.42
N MET A 186 -38.76 -17.33 -12.26
CA MET A 186 -39.29 -16.71 -11.07
C MET A 186 -40.65 -17.33 -10.70
N LYS A 187 -41.17 -17.05 -9.50
CA LYS A 187 -42.44 -17.59 -9.05
C LYS A 187 -43.40 -16.53 -8.51
N ILE A 188 -44.68 -16.87 -8.52
CA ILE A 188 -45.72 -16.21 -7.75
C ILE A 188 -46.53 -17.31 -7.08
N GLY A 189 -46.47 -17.43 -5.76
CA GLY A 189 -46.98 -18.57 -5.05
C GLY A 189 -46.39 -19.89 -5.56
N ASN A 190 -47.21 -20.77 -6.14
CA ASN A 190 -46.74 -22.04 -6.70
C ASN A 190 -46.53 -22.03 -8.23
N ASP A 191 -46.89 -20.95 -8.88
CA ASP A 191 -46.78 -20.79 -10.32
C ASP A 191 -45.37 -20.32 -10.72
N VAL A 192 -44.83 -20.91 -11.78
CA VAL A 192 -43.49 -20.60 -12.27
C VAL A 192 -43.56 -19.88 -13.60
N TYR A 193 -42.78 -18.82 -13.71
CA TYR A 193 -42.72 -17.92 -14.86
C TYR A 193 -41.32 -17.93 -15.45
N PRO A 194 -41.14 -18.36 -16.71
CA PRO A 194 -39.83 -18.40 -17.37
C PRO A 194 -39.40 -17.01 -17.83
N ASN A 195 -38.07 -16.80 -17.90
CA ASN A 195 -37.49 -15.66 -18.57
C ASN A 195 -37.81 -15.72 -20.09
N ILE A 196 -37.95 -14.54 -20.73
CA ILE A 196 -38.31 -14.47 -22.14
C ILE A 196 -37.28 -15.17 -23.05
N ALA A 197 -35.99 -15.07 -22.74
CA ALA A 197 -34.92 -15.74 -23.50
C ALA A 197 -35.03 -17.27 -23.46
N ILE A 198 -35.43 -17.84 -22.31
CA ILE A 198 -35.62 -19.29 -22.17
C ILE A 198 -36.94 -19.72 -22.86
N GLU A 199 -37.93 -18.88 -22.85
CA GLU A 199 -39.21 -19.12 -23.56
C GLU A 199 -38.98 -19.13 -25.09
N VAL A 200 -38.02 -18.33 -25.60
CA VAL A 200 -37.55 -18.40 -27.00
C VAL A 200 -36.99 -19.79 -27.32
N ILE A 201 -36.12 -20.31 -26.49
CA ILE A 201 -35.53 -21.65 -26.68
C ILE A 201 -36.58 -22.74 -26.62
N ARG A 202 -37.48 -22.68 -25.65
CA ARG A 202 -38.59 -23.64 -25.52
C ARG A 202 -39.49 -23.62 -26.76
N THR A 203 -39.82 -22.43 -27.25
CA THR A 203 -40.64 -22.25 -28.44
C THR A 203 -39.96 -22.80 -29.68
N ALA A 204 -38.69 -22.51 -29.88
CA ALA A 204 -37.91 -23.01 -31.00
C ALA A 204 -37.76 -24.55 -31.03
N THR A 205 -37.70 -25.19 -29.85
CA THR A 205 -37.62 -26.65 -29.73
C THR A 205 -38.97 -27.35 -29.73
N GLY A 206 -40.09 -26.62 -29.57
CA GLY A 206 -41.42 -27.16 -29.45
C GLY A 206 -41.71 -27.90 -28.13
N ASP A 207 -40.90 -27.65 -27.09
CA ASP A 207 -41.08 -28.30 -25.78
C ASP A 207 -42.28 -27.78 -25.02
N PRO A 208 -43.03 -28.63 -24.29
CA PRO A 208 -44.19 -28.21 -23.53
C PRO A 208 -43.86 -27.59 -22.17
N SER A 209 -42.69 -27.92 -21.56
CA SER A 209 -42.37 -27.57 -20.18
C SER A 209 -40.85 -27.56 -19.93
N TYR A 210 -40.50 -27.15 -18.71
CA TYR A 210 -39.11 -27.14 -18.21
C TYR A 210 -38.90 -28.24 -17.18
N GLN A 211 -37.64 -28.63 -17.00
CA GLN A 211 -37.20 -29.48 -15.90
C GLN A 211 -36.24 -28.70 -15.01
N VAL A 212 -36.45 -28.71 -13.70
CA VAL A 212 -35.60 -27.97 -12.73
C VAL A 212 -35.15 -28.91 -11.63
N LYS A 213 -33.85 -28.93 -11.38
CA LYS A 213 -33.22 -29.74 -10.33
C LYS A 213 -32.70 -28.85 -9.22
N ALA A 214 -33.09 -29.17 -7.97
CA ALA A 214 -32.58 -28.53 -6.76
C ALA A 214 -32.13 -29.56 -5.74
N ASP A 215 -31.20 -29.15 -4.88
CA ASP A 215 -30.78 -29.88 -3.67
C ASP A 215 -30.99 -29.02 -2.42
N ALA A 216 -30.31 -29.38 -1.31
CA ALA A 216 -30.40 -28.62 -0.06
C ALA A 216 -29.72 -27.22 -0.12
N GLY A 217 -28.81 -26.98 -1.08
CA GLY A 217 -28.09 -25.74 -1.26
C GLY A 217 -28.72 -24.78 -2.27
N GLY A 218 -29.74 -25.21 -3.02
CA GLY A 218 -30.38 -24.40 -4.04
C GLY A 218 -30.68 -25.11 -5.35
N ILE A 219 -30.97 -24.33 -6.38
CA ILE A 219 -31.13 -24.82 -7.74
C ILE A 219 -29.78 -25.12 -8.32
N ILE A 220 -29.64 -26.31 -8.94
CA ILE A 220 -28.39 -26.76 -9.56
C ILE A 220 -28.42 -26.50 -11.07
N ALA A 221 -29.56 -26.84 -11.70
CA ALA A 221 -29.69 -26.78 -13.14
C ALA A 221 -31.15 -26.67 -13.57
N MET A 222 -31.34 -26.07 -14.72
CA MET A 222 -32.56 -26.04 -15.47
C MET A 222 -32.32 -26.73 -16.82
N ARG A 223 -33.31 -27.44 -17.34
CA ARG A 223 -33.25 -28.11 -18.64
C ARG A 223 -34.45 -27.73 -19.50
N VAL A 224 -34.16 -27.38 -20.74
CA VAL A 224 -35.14 -27.40 -21.84
C VAL A 224 -34.94 -28.74 -22.56
N PRO A 225 -35.91 -29.69 -22.51
CA PRO A 225 -35.66 -31.08 -22.91
C PRO A 225 -35.12 -31.27 -24.31
N GLY A 226 -35.62 -30.55 -25.31
CA GLY A 226 -35.19 -30.63 -26.70
C GLY A 226 -33.91 -29.82 -27.00
N PHE A 227 -33.35 -29.12 -26.02
CA PHE A 227 -32.16 -28.28 -26.24
C PHE A 227 -30.98 -28.70 -25.34
N ALA A 228 -30.92 -28.22 -24.10
CA ALA A 228 -29.77 -28.47 -23.23
C ALA A 228 -30.12 -28.40 -21.74
N THR A 229 -29.17 -28.83 -20.91
CA THR A 229 -29.16 -28.53 -19.48
C THR A 229 -28.30 -27.30 -19.22
N ILE A 230 -28.84 -26.34 -18.50
CA ILE A 230 -28.20 -25.06 -18.17
C ILE A 230 -27.92 -25.08 -16.67
N ASN A 231 -26.64 -25.03 -16.30
CA ASN A 231 -26.24 -24.89 -14.90
C ASN A 231 -26.57 -23.47 -14.42
N THR A 232 -27.03 -23.35 -13.18
CA THR A 232 -27.44 -22.07 -12.59
C THR A 232 -26.84 -21.90 -11.21
N ASP A 233 -26.86 -20.67 -10.69
CA ASP A 233 -26.65 -20.49 -9.26
C ASP A 233 -27.87 -20.98 -8.45
N GLY A 234 -27.76 -20.98 -7.13
CA GLY A 234 -28.80 -21.48 -6.24
C GLY A 234 -30.21 -20.86 -6.39
N ASN A 235 -30.32 -19.71 -7.08
CA ASN A 235 -31.54 -18.99 -7.33
C ASN A 235 -32.02 -19.02 -8.81
N ALA A 236 -31.54 -19.98 -9.58
CA ALA A 236 -31.83 -20.12 -11.02
C ALA A 236 -31.31 -18.94 -11.87
N ARG A 237 -30.19 -18.29 -11.48
CA ARG A 237 -29.57 -17.23 -12.30
C ARG A 237 -28.37 -17.80 -13.04
N ILE A 238 -28.09 -17.20 -14.20
CA ILE A 238 -26.85 -17.43 -14.97
C ILE A 238 -26.05 -16.15 -15.10
N TRP A 239 -24.73 -16.24 -15.14
CA TRP A 239 -23.86 -15.14 -15.56
C TRP A 239 -23.99 -14.96 -17.07
N LEU A 240 -24.06 -13.69 -17.51
CA LEU A 240 -24.24 -13.36 -18.91
C LEU A 240 -22.90 -13.07 -19.59
N THR A 241 -22.78 -13.45 -20.86
CA THR A 241 -21.71 -12.98 -21.74
C THR A 241 -22.07 -11.59 -22.26
N TRP A 242 -21.12 -10.63 -22.17
CA TRP A 242 -21.36 -9.24 -22.55
C TRP A 242 -20.48 -8.78 -23.72
N ASN A 243 -19.86 -9.72 -24.42
CA ASN A 243 -18.92 -9.44 -25.52
C ASN A 243 -19.54 -9.59 -26.91
N LYS A 244 -20.84 -9.79 -27.02
CA LYS A 244 -21.50 -9.92 -28.33
C LYS A 244 -22.04 -8.58 -28.80
N GLU A 245 -21.86 -8.32 -30.10
CA GLU A 245 -22.52 -7.24 -30.83
C GLU A 245 -23.60 -7.85 -31.73
N TYR A 246 -24.69 -7.15 -31.88
CA TYR A 246 -25.84 -7.65 -32.62
C TYR A 246 -26.05 -6.82 -33.89
N GLN A 247 -26.32 -7.50 -35.02
CA GLN A 247 -26.77 -6.83 -36.24
C GLN A 247 -28.06 -6.06 -35.93
N THR A 248 -28.09 -4.76 -36.26
CA THR A 248 -29.23 -3.89 -35.94
C THR A 248 -29.78 -3.27 -37.20
N ILE A 249 -31.09 -3.35 -37.39
CA ILE A 249 -31.82 -2.76 -38.52
C ILE A 249 -32.93 -1.88 -37.94
N SER A 250 -33.08 -0.64 -38.43
CA SER A 250 -34.19 0.23 -38.05
C SER A 250 -35.51 -0.29 -38.63
N LEU A 251 -36.59 -0.26 -37.85
CA LEU A 251 -37.92 -0.58 -38.34
C LEU A 251 -38.36 0.39 -39.46
N ALA A 252 -37.82 1.61 -39.50
CA ALA A 252 -38.08 2.55 -40.57
C ALA A 252 -37.55 2.06 -41.96
N GLU A 253 -36.64 1.07 -41.94
CA GLU A 253 -36.08 0.45 -43.15
C GLU A 253 -36.92 -0.80 -43.59
N ALA A 254 -38.01 -1.10 -42.87
CA ALA A 254 -38.93 -2.17 -43.23
C ALA A 254 -39.49 -2.02 -44.64
N GLY A 255 -39.58 -3.14 -45.36
CA GLY A 255 -40.08 -3.18 -46.74
C GLY A 255 -39.63 -4.46 -47.44
N PRO A 256 -40.08 -4.67 -48.68
CA PRO A 256 -39.78 -5.90 -49.41
C PRO A 256 -38.25 -6.16 -49.50
N GLY A 257 -37.80 -7.27 -48.94
CA GLY A 257 -36.39 -7.68 -48.94
C GLY A 257 -35.52 -7.09 -47.82
N ALA A 258 -36.03 -6.16 -47.01
CA ALA A 258 -35.24 -5.51 -45.95
C ALA A 258 -34.69 -6.48 -44.86
N PHE A 259 -35.36 -7.58 -44.62
CA PHE A 259 -35.01 -8.54 -43.57
C PHE A 259 -34.47 -9.88 -44.08
N GLU A 260 -34.17 -10.01 -45.39
CA GLU A 260 -33.66 -11.27 -45.99
C GLU A 260 -32.38 -11.79 -45.30
N GLU A 261 -31.51 -10.86 -44.85
CA GLU A 261 -30.26 -11.20 -44.14
C GLU A 261 -30.52 -11.76 -42.72
N LEU A 262 -31.75 -11.67 -42.23
CA LEU A 262 -32.14 -12.16 -40.90
C LEU A 262 -32.71 -13.58 -40.94
N LYS A 263 -32.74 -14.21 -42.12
CA LYS A 263 -33.25 -15.58 -42.29
C LYS A 263 -32.64 -16.55 -41.29
N GLY A 264 -33.51 -17.28 -40.59
CA GLY A 264 -33.14 -18.26 -39.57
C GLY A 264 -32.68 -17.69 -38.23
N LYS A 265 -32.41 -16.37 -38.14
CA LYS A 265 -32.02 -15.75 -36.86
C LYS A 265 -33.21 -15.53 -35.91
N THR A 266 -32.93 -15.44 -34.62
CA THR A 266 -33.86 -14.88 -33.67
C THR A 266 -33.82 -13.36 -33.75
N VAL A 267 -34.98 -12.73 -33.94
CA VAL A 267 -35.08 -11.28 -34.08
C VAL A 267 -35.74 -10.68 -32.84
N ILE A 268 -35.05 -9.79 -32.16
CA ILE A 268 -35.57 -9.06 -31.00
C ILE A 268 -36.01 -7.65 -31.48
N ILE A 269 -37.27 -7.32 -31.23
CA ILE A 269 -37.80 -5.98 -31.54
C ILE A 269 -37.58 -5.08 -30.32
N ALA A 270 -36.66 -4.15 -30.43
CA ALA A 270 -36.16 -3.36 -29.34
C ALA A 270 -36.58 -1.88 -29.42
N MET A 271 -36.99 -1.32 -28.32
CA MET A 271 -37.31 0.13 -28.22
C MET A 271 -36.01 0.87 -27.90
N THR A 272 -35.53 1.68 -28.85
CA THR A 272 -34.27 2.43 -28.68
C THR A 272 -34.48 3.94 -28.86
N ALA A 273 -35.67 4.39 -29.25
CA ALA A 273 -35.99 5.80 -29.30
C ALA A 273 -35.91 6.46 -27.92
N GLU A 274 -35.40 7.68 -27.88
CA GLU A 274 -35.12 8.41 -26.63
C GLU A 274 -36.38 8.59 -25.79
N GLY A 275 -36.30 8.16 -24.53
CA GLY A 275 -37.41 8.17 -23.58
C GLY A 275 -38.39 6.99 -23.68
N LEU A 276 -38.25 6.05 -24.62
CA LEU A 276 -39.06 4.85 -24.74
C LEU A 276 -38.34 3.59 -24.27
N GLY A 277 -37.07 3.42 -24.57
CA GLY A 277 -36.28 2.25 -24.15
C GLY A 277 -35.85 2.34 -22.69
N GLY A 278 -35.95 1.24 -21.97
CA GLY A 278 -35.35 1.09 -20.64
C GLY A 278 -33.81 1.07 -20.74
N VAL A 279 -33.12 1.72 -19.80
CA VAL A 279 -31.65 1.70 -19.72
C VAL A 279 -31.23 1.00 -18.44
N ILE A 280 -30.28 0.08 -18.55
CA ILE A 280 -29.71 -0.70 -17.44
C ILE A 280 -28.19 -0.52 -17.37
N ALA A 281 -27.64 -0.57 -16.17
CA ALA A 281 -26.21 -0.65 -15.96
C ALA A 281 -25.76 -2.10 -16.17
N THR A 282 -24.73 -2.30 -17.01
CA THR A 282 -24.12 -3.60 -17.30
C THR A 282 -22.61 -3.55 -17.07
N PRO A 283 -21.89 -4.68 -17.04
CA PRO A 283 -20.42 -4.69 -16.97
C PRO A 283 -19.72 -3.85 -18.04
N THR A 284 -20.31 -3.70 -19.22
CA THR A 284 -19.77 -2.94 -20.35
C THR A 284 -20.24 -1.49 -20.41
N GLY A 285 -20.99 -1.04 -19.41
CA GLY A 285 -21.53 0.33 -19.34
C GLY A 285 -23.06 0.38 -19.35
N SER A 286 -23.62 1.54 -19.63
CA SER A 286 -25.07 1.70 -19.81
C SER A 286 -25.52 1.13 -21.15
N ASN A 287 -26.51 0.25 -21.13
CA ASN A 287 -27.07 -0.38 -22.31
C ASN A 287 -28.60 -0.32 -22.25
N TYR A 288 -29.27 -0.45 -23.37
CA TYR A 288 -30.71 -0.67 -23.38
C TYR A 288 -31.08 -2.02 -22.77
N ASP A 289 -32.25 -2.13 -22.19
CA ASP A 289 -32.73 -3.31 -21.46
C ASP A 289 -32.80 -4.58 -22.32
N TYR A 290 -33.10 -4.43 -23.64
CA TYR A 290 -33.11 -5.57 -24.56
C TYR A 290 -31.75 -6.28 -24.66
N VAL A 291 -30.65 -5.59 -24.37
CA VAL A 291 -29.31 -6.19 -24.39
C VAL A 291 -29.20 -7.29 -23.34
N ALA A 292 -29.86 -7.15 -22.20
CA ALA A 292 -29.90 -8.24 -21.19
C ALA A 292 -30.66 -9.47 -21.72
N VAL A 293 -31.75 -9.27 -22.47
CA VAL A 293 -32.50 -10.36 -23.11
C VAL A 293 -31.63 -11.04 -24.17
N ALA A 294 -31.01 -10.26 -25.05
CA ALA A 294 -30.12 -10.75 -26.11
C ALA A 294 -28.91 -11.50 -25.53
N SER A 295 -28.25 -10.94 -24.50
CA SER A 295 -27.11 -11.58 -23.83
C SER A 295 -27.50 -12.85 -23.09
N THR A 296 -28.70 -12.90 -22.48
CA THR A 296 -29.21 -14.11 -21.86
C THR A 296 -29.40 -15.22 -22.87
N LEU A 297 -30.08 -14.88 -23.97
CA LEU A 297 -30.33 -15.83 -25.06
C LEU A 297 -29.02 -16.33 -25.69
N GLN A 298 -28.12 -15.41 -25.99
CA GLN A 298 -26.80 -15.76 -26.58
C GLN A 298 -25.98 -16.65 -25.65
N THR A 299 -25.93 -16.33 -24.35
CA THR A 299 -25.19 -17.16 -23.35
C THR A 299 -25.72 -18.58 -23.35
N VAL A 300 -27.04 -18.76 -23.47
CA VAL A 300 -27.69 -20.08 -23.49
C VAL A 300 -27.42 -20.80 -24.82
N ILE A 301 -27.51 -20.09 -25.96
CA ILE A 301 -27.24 -20.67 -27.31
C ILE A 301 -25.78 -21.12 -27.39
N ASP A 302 -24.84 -20.31 -26.96
CA ASP A 302 -23.41 -20.62 -26.97
C ASP A 302 -23.04 -21.73 -25.96
N GLY A 303 -23.96 -22.12 -25.08
CA GLY A 303 -23.72 -23.13 -24.03
C GLY A 303 -22.67 -22.68 -23.02
N VAL A 304 -22.45 -21.37 -22.86
CA VAL A 304 -21.45 -20.84 -21.95
C VAL A 304 -21.97 -20.93 -20.52
N ASN A 305 -21.23 -21.65 -19.69
CA ASN A 305 -21.52 -21.78 -18.26
C ASN A 305 -20.42 -21.09 -17.47
N ILE A 306 -20.67 -19.85 -17.04
CA ILE A 306 -19.72 -19.10 -16.21
C ILE A 306 -20.01 -19.44 -14.75
N GLU A 307 -19.01 -20.02 -14.08
CA GLU A 307 -19.07 -20.37 -12.66
C GLU A 307 -18.22 -19.40 -11.84
N ARG A 308 -18.55 -19.28 -10.56
CA ARG A 308 -17.78 -18.51 -9.60
C ARG A 308 -16.84 -19.45 -8.84
N GLY A 309 -15.59 -19.01 -8.62
CA GLY A 309 -14.62 -19.72 -7.81
C GLY A 309 -15.09 -19.91 -6.35
N ASP A 310 -14.50 -20.92 -5.71
CA ASP A 310 -14.79 -21.22 -4.30
C ASP A 310 -14.20 -20.14 -3.38
N PHE A 311 -15.06 -19.51 -2.61
CA PHE A 311 -14.74 -18.42 -1.69
C PHE A 311 -13.69 -18.82 -0.63
N LEU A 312 -13.79 -20.03 -0.07
CA LEU A 312 -12.86 -20.50 0.96
C LEU A 312 -11.48 -20.77 0.36
N LEU A 313 -11.44 -21.28 -0.86
CA LEU A 313 -10.18 -21.49 -1.59
C LEU A 313 -9.48 -20.16 -1.89
N GLU A 314 -10.24 -19.16 -2.37
CA GLU A 314 -9.71 -17.82 -2.64
C GLU A 314 -9.13 -17.17 -1.38
N LEU A 315 -9.82 -17.29 -0.25
CA LEU A 315 -9.36 -16.79 1.05
C LEU A 315 -8.13 -17.55 1.56
N ALA A 316 -8.08 -18.86 1.36
CA ALA A 316 -6.91 -19.68 1.70
C ALA A 316 -5.68 -19.28 0.87
N VAL A 317 -5.85 -19.02 -0.42
CA VAL A 317 -4.78 -18.52 -1.30
C VAL A 317 -4.30 -17.14 -0.81
N ALA A 318 -5.21 -16.21 -0.47
CA ALA A 318 -4.85 -14.91 0.08
C ALA A 318 -4.03 -15.05 1.37
N PHE A 319 -4.43 -15.96 2.27
CA PHE A 319 -3.69 -16.25 3.50
C PHE A 319 -2.29 -16.81 3.22
N LEU A 320 -2.17 -17.78 2.31
CA LEU A 320 -0.88 -18.38 1.95
C LEU A 320 0.06 -17.37 1.29
N VAL A 321 -0.45 -16.51 0.41
CA VAL A 321 0.31 -15.41 -0.19
C VAL A 321 0.79 -14.44 0.89
N GLY A 322 -0.06 -14.08 1.85
CA GLY A 322 0.31 -13.25 2.99
C GLY A 322 1.42 -13.89 3.83
N CYS A 323 1.32 -15.20 4.13
CA CYS A 323 2.39 -15.95 4.81
C CYS A 323 3.70 -15.92 4.02
N ALA A 324 3.64 -16.15 2.71
CA ALA A 324 4.81 -16.13 1.84
C ALA A 324 5.51 -14.75 1.86
N ILE A 325 4.76 -13.66 1.78
CA ILE A 325 5.29 -12.29 1.87
C ILE A 325 6.00 -12.07 3.21
N ILE A 326 5.37 -12.44 4.33
CA ILE A 326 5.97 -12.27 5.67
C ILE A 326 7.27 -13.06 5.80
N ILE A 327 7.29 -14.31 5.34
CA ILE A 327 8.46 -15.19 5.41
C ILE A 327 9.58 -14.67 4.50
N LEU A 328 9.28 -14.35 3.24
CA LEU A 328 10.27 -13.84 2.29
C LEU A 328 10.87 -12.52 2.75
N THR A 329 10.07 -11.64 3.35
CA THR A 329 10.55 -10.36 3.91
C THR A 329 11.57 -10.56 5.04
N ARG A 330 11.55 -11.70 5.73
CA ARG A 330 12.55 -12.01 6.77
C ARG A 330 13.96 -12.14 6.21
N PHE A 331 14.11 -12.62 4.98
CA PHE A 331 15.38 -12.94 4.35
C PHE A 331 15.83 -11.92 3.30
N THR A 332 14.96 -10.99 2.92
CA THR A 332 15.23 -10.00 1.85
C THR A 332 15.31 -8.58 2.40
N PRO A 333 16.10 -7.68 1.77
CA PRO A 333 16.07 -6.24 2.06
C PRO A 333 14.70 -5.63 1.74
N TYR A 334 14.34 -4.53 2.43
CA TYR A 334 13.01 -3.91 2.27
C TYR A 334 12.67 -3.48 0.83
N TYR A 335 13.66 -3.08 0.02
CA TYR A 335 13.44 -2.69 -1.38
C TYR A 335 13.10 -3.88 -2.30
N VAL A 336 13.55 -5.10 -1.97
CA VAL A 336 13.19 -6.32 -2.71
C VAL A 336 11.75 -6.75 -2.41
N VAL A 337 11.24 -6.42 -1.23
CA VAL A 337 9.84 -6.75 -0.86
C VAL A 337 8.84 -6.11 -1.83
N GLY A 338 9.11 -4.87 -2.28
CA GLY A 338 8.29 -4.21 -3.30
C GLY A 338 8.21 -5.01 -4.61
N LEU A 339 9.33 -5.57 -5.07
CA LEU A 339 9.36 -6.43 -6.25
C LEU A 339 8.56 -7.73 -6.04
N ILE A 340 8.67 -8.34 -4.86
CA ILE A 340 7.89 -9.53 -4.49
C ILE A 340 6.39 -9.22 -4.53
N MET A 341 5.96 -8.09 -3.95
CA MET A 341 4.56 -7.66 -3.99
C MET A 341 4.07 -7.47 -5.43
N ILE A 342 4.86 -6.83 -6.30
CA ILE A 342 4.52 -6.65 -7.72
C ILE A 342 4.39 -8.01 -8.41
N ALA A 343 5.32 -8.94 -8.17
CA ALA A 343 5.27 -10.27 -8.78
C ALA A 343 4.03 -11.07 -8.36
N PHE A 344 3.69 -11.07 -7.06
CA PHE A 344 2.47 -11.73 -6.58
C PHE A 344 1.20 -11.05 -7.10
N SER A 345 1.18 -9.72 -7.19
CA SER A 345 0.04 -8.98 -7.75
C SER A 345 -0.14 -9.28 -9.24
N ALA A 346 0.95 -9.29 -10.01
CA ALA A 346 0.92 -9.65 -11.43
C ALA A 346 0.44 -11.10 -11.63
N ALA A 347 0.91 -12.04 -10.81
CA ALA A 347 0.46 -13.43 -10.86
C ALA A 347 -1.03 -13.56 -10.52
N ALA A 348 -1.51 -12.82 -9.52
CA ALA A 348 -2.93 -12.80 -9.16
C ALA A 348 -3.79 -12.24 -10.29
N VAL A 349 -3.41 -11.12 -10.90
CA VAL A 349 -4.13 -10.54 -12.04
C VAL A 349 -4.06 -11.47 -13.25
N TYR A 350 -2.91 -12.06 -13.56
CA TYR A 350 -2.79 -13.03 -14.66
C TYR A 350 -3.70 -14.25 -14.45
N SER A 351 -3.83 -14.71 -13.19
CA SER A 351 -4.70 -15.85 -12.89
C SER A 351 -6.17 -15.57 -13.22
N THR A 352 -6.66 -14.32 -13.11
CA THR A 352 -8.04 -13.97 -13.47
C THR A 352 -8.28 -14.17 -14.96
N ILE A 353 -7.35 -13.76 -15.81
CA ILE A 353 -7.45 -13.93 -17.28
C ILE A 353 -7.46 -15.40 -17.61
N TYR A 354 -6.50 -16.16 -17.08
CA TYR A 354 -6.36 -17.60 -17.36
C TYR A 354 -7.59 -18.43 -16.95
N PHE A 355 -8.18 -18.15 -15.77
CA PHE A 355 -9.37 -18.88 -15.31
C PHE A 355 -10.64 -18.41 -16.01
N PHE A 356 -10.73 -17.12 -16.39
CA PHE A 356 -11.88 -16.61 -17.11
C PHE A 356 -12.00 -17.22 -18.53
N GLU A 357 -10.88 -17.48 -19.22
CA GLU A 357 -10.89 -18.25 -20.47
C GLU A 357 -11.48 -19.68 -20.31
N LYS A 358 -11.55 -20.16 -19.08
CA LYS A 358 -12.18 -21.45 -18.72
C LYS A 358 -13.59 -21.28 -18.13
N ASN A 359 -14.18 -20.11 -18.30
CA ASN A 359 -15.48 -19.74 -17.74
C ASN A 359 -15.54 -19.77 -16.20
N LEU A 360 -14.41 -19.54 -15.52
CA LEU A 360 -14.34 -19.49 -14.07
C LEU A 360 -13.97 -18.07 -13.60
N LEU A 361 -14.90 -17.40 -12.91
CA LEU A 361 -14.69 -16.11 -12.27
C LEU A 361 -13.95 -16.29 -10.95
N VAL A 362 -12.71 -15.82 -10.87
CA VAL A 362 -11.88 -15.87 -9.66
C VAL A 362 -11.74 -14.48 -9.05
N ASP A 363 -12.02 -14.37 -7.76
CA ASP A 363 -11.85 -13.13 -7.01
C ASP A 363 -10.41 -12.98 -6.49
N VAL A 364 -9.68 -12.04 -7.08
CA VAL A 364 -8.31 -11.71 -6.63
C VAL A 364 -8.25 -10.43 -5.80
N THR A 365 -9.37 -9.75 -5.60
CA THR A 365 -9.39 -8.45 -4.90
C THR A 365 -8.90 -8.59 -3.47
N TRP A 366 -9.33 -9.64 -2.75
CA TRP A 366 -8.89 -9.88 -1.38
C TRP A 366 -7.44 -10.35 -1.29
N ILE A 367 -6.94 -11.06 -2.33
CA ILE A 367 -5.52 -11.39 -2.47
C ILE A 367 -4.70 -10.10 -2.61
N LEU A 368 -5.12 -9.17 -3.49
CA LEU A 368 -4.45 -7.88 -3.70
C LEU A 368 -4.47 -7.00 -2.43
N VAL A 369 -5.61 -6.94 -1.74
CA VAL A 369 -5.73 -6.26 -0.44
C VAL A 369 -4.75 -6.85 0.59
N THR A 370 -4.66 -8.18 0.65
CA THR A 370 -3.73 -8.87 1.54
C THR A 370 -2.27 -8.56 1.18
N ILE A 371 -1.90 -8.63 -0.10
CA ILE A 371 -0.56 -8.26 -0.59
C ILE A 371 -0.22 -6.83 -0.17
N LEU A 372 -1.14 -5.90 -0.37
CA LEU A 372 -0.93 -4.48 -0.05
C LEU A 372 -0.68 -4.27 1.45
N PHE A 373 -1.62 -4.68 2.29
CA PHE A 373 -1.55 -4.35 3.73
C PHE A 373 -0.48 -5.16 4.46
N VAL A 374 -0.35 -6.46 4.18
CA VAL A 374 0.69 -7.31 4.78
C VAL A 374 2.07 -6.91 4.26
N GLY A 375 2.19 -6.60 2.97
CA GLY A 375 3.43 -6.14 2.35
C GLY A 375 3.89 -4.81 2.92
N LEU A 376 3.03 -3.79 2.98
CA LEU A 376 3.34 -2.48 3.59
C LEU A 376 3.74 -2.62 5.06
N HIS A 377 3.00 -3.43 5.84
CA HIS A 377 3.36 -3.71 7.23
C HIS A 377 4.73 -4.37 7.34
N SER A 378 5.02 -5.35 6.49
CA SER A 378 6.30 -6.06 6.46
C SER A 378 7.47 -5.13 6.08
N ILE A 379 7.28 -4.27 5.07
CA ILE A 379 8.25 -3.23 4.68
C ILE A 379 8.51 -2.28 5.85
N PHE A 380 7.46 -1.78 6.49
CA PHE A 380 7.57 -0.87 7.62
C PHE A 380 8.36 -1.50 8.77
N ASN A 381 8.03 -2.74 9.16
CA ASN A 381 8.74 -3.45 10.21
C ASN A 381 10.23 -3.63 9.88
N ARG A 382 10.55 -4.00 8.63
CA ARG A 382 11.93 -4.18 8.18
C ARG A 382 12.69 -2.87 8.17
N PHE A 383 12.08 -1.81 7.66
CA PHE A 383 12.66 -0.47 7.67
C PHE A 383 12.99 0.02 9.09
N ILE A 384 12.04 -0.10 10.02
CA ILE A 384 12.25 0.29 11.43
C ILE A 384 13.36 -0.54 12.08
N LEU A 385 13.42 -1.83 11.79
CA LEU A 385 14.48 -2.70 12.33
C LEU A 385 15.87 -2.27 11.83
N GLU A 386 16.03 -2.05 10.52
CA GLU A 386 17.29 -1.60 9.92
C GLU A 386 17.67 -0.20 10.40
N PHE A 387 16.71 0.71 10.49
CA PHE A 387 16.93 2.05 11.03
C PHE A 387 17.44 2.01 12.47
N ARG A 388 16.81 1.21 13.34
CA ARG A 388 17.24 1.05 14.74
C ARG A 388 18.63 0.44 14.85
N LEU A 389 18.94 -0.55 14.04
CA LEU A 389 20.26 -1.18 14.02
C LEU A 389 21.33 -0.17 13.64
N LYS A 390 21.10 0.62 12.59
CA LYS A 390 22.00 1.70 12.18
C LYS A 390 22.20 2.75 13.29
N GLN A 391 21.13 3.14 13.96
CA GLN A 391 21.19 4.07 15.09
C GLN A 391 21.97 3.50 16.28
N GLN A 392 21.79 2.22 16.60
CA GLN A 392 22.51 1.55 17.69
C GLN A 392 23.99 1.46 17.40
N ILE A 393 24.38 1.04 16.18
CA ILE A 393 25.76 1.01 15.73
C ILE A 393 26.36 2.42 15.82
N ARG A 394 25.66 3.44 15.32
CA ARG A 394 26.11 4.83 15.42
C ARG A 394 26.43 5.24 16.86
N LYS A 395 25.50 5.00 17.81
CA LYS A 395 25.69 5.34 19.22
C LYS A 395 26.87 4.62 19.85
N GLN A 396 27.14 3.38 19.46
CA GLN A 396 28.31 2.65 19.93
C GLN A 396 29.62 3.29 19.42
N PHE A 397 29.66 3.70 18.15
CA PHE A 397 30.83 4.39 17.60
C PHE A 397 31.05 5.78 18.22
N GLU A 398 29.99 6.53 18.51
CA GLU A 398 30.05 7.84 19.19
C GLU A 398 30.65 7.76 20.61
N SER A 399 30.69 6.57 21.23
CA SER A 399 31.36 6.35 22.53
C SER A 399 32.87 6.15 22.42
N TYR A 400 33.39 5.86 21.23
CA TYR A 400 34.83 5.62 20.97
C TYR A 400 35.49 6.71 20.14
N LEU A 401 34.72 7.46 19.35
CA LEU A 401 35.20 8.53 18.47
C LEU A 401 34.43 9.82 18.76
N ASP A 402 35.09 10.95 18.57
CA ASP A 402 34.41 12.25 18.64
C ASP A 402 33.20 12.27 17.69
N PRO A 403 31.99 12.68 18.14
CA PRO A 403 30.79 12.71 17.33
C PRO A 403 30.94 13.49 16.01
N ARG A 404 31.81 14.48 15.97
CA ARG A 404 32.14 15.28 14.76
C ARG A 404 32.88 14.45 13.75
N GLN A 405 33.82 13.59 14.19
CA GLN A 405 34.55 12.64 13.33
C GLN A 405 33.57 11.60 12.77
N VAL A 406 32.70 11.04 13.60
CA VAL A 406 31.67 10.09 13.15
C VAL A 406 30.78 10.73 12.06
N ALA A 407 30.40 11.99 12.20
CA ALA A 407 29.59 12.70 11.21
C ALA A 407 30.32 12.92 9.88
N ILE A 408 31.65 13.20 9.91
CA ILE A 408 32.48 13.34 8.70
C ILE A 408 32.61 12.00 7.99
N LEU A 409 32.89 10.93 8.73
CA LEU A 409 33.04 9.58 8.19
C LEU A 409 31.75 9.02 7.60
N GLN A 410 30.60 9.39 8.15
CA GLN A 410 29.29 9.03 7.57
C GLN A 410 29.04 9.71 6.23
N LYS A 411 29.51 10.95 6.05
CA LYS A 411 29.35 11.68 4.78
C LYS A 411 30.33 11.18 3.72
N ASP A 412 31.53 10.81 4.15
CA ASP A 412 32.61 10.38 3.24
C ASP A 412 33.46 9.27 3.89
N PRO A 413 33.06 8.00 3.71
CA PRO A 413 33.84 6.86 4.21
C PRO A 413 35.25 6.75 3.65
N SER A 414 35.57 7.43 2.54
CA SER A 414 36.91 7.39 1.95
C SER A 414 37.98 8.07 2.83
N LYS A 415 37.55 8.90 3.79
CA LYS A 415 38.41 9.54 4.79
C LYS A 415 38.90 8.59 5.89
N LEU A 416 38.45 7.34 5.91
CA LEU A 416 39.00 6.26 6.76
C LEU A 416 40.34 5.69 6.25
N LYS A 417 41.12 6.43 5.50
CA LYS A 417 42.45 5.98 5.05
C LYS A 417 43.53 6.47 5.98
N LEU A 418 44.59 5.66 6.15
CA LEU A 418 45.83 6.10 6.78
C LEU A 418 46.42 7.30 6.03
N GLY A 419 46.85 8.30 6.78
CA GLY A 419 47.44 9.51 6.24
C GLY A 419 47.15 10.73 7.10
N GLY A 420 47.89 11.80 6.87
CA GLY A 420 47.71 13.04 7.61
C GLY A 420 47.96 14.26 6.75
N GLU A 421 47.43 15.39 7.17
CA GLU A 421 47.67 16.70 6.57
C GLU A 421 48.52 17.59 7.49
N ARG A 422 49.34 18.46 6.90
CA ARG A 422 50.09 19.47 7.65
C ARG A 422 49.19 20.63 7.96
N ARG A 423 49.05 20.94 9.27
CA ARG A 423 48.11 21.97 9.75
C ARG A 423 48.70 22.72 10.94
N GLU A 424 48.41 24.02 11.04
CA GLU A 424 48.72 24.78 12.25
C GLU A 424 47.54 24.60 13.24
N MET A 425 47.89 24.23 14.47
CA MET A 425 46.91 23.81 15.48
C MET A 425 47.35 24.23 16.87
N SER A 426 46.41 24.21 17.81
CA SER A 426 46.72 24.39 19.24
C SER A 426 46.42 23.11 20.00
N PHE A 427 47.31 22.79 20.93
CA PHE A 427 47.30 21.56 21.73
C PHE A 427 47.18 21.90 23.20
N LEU A 428 46.39 21.12 23.92
CA LEU A 428 46.25 21.16 25.36
C LEU A 428 46.62 19.79 25.93
N PHE A 429 47.55 19.77 26.86
CA PHE A 429 47.72 18.66 27.80
C PHE A 429 47.33 19.15 29.18
N MET A 430 46.54 18.34 29.88
CA MET A 430 46.02 18.69 31.21
C MET A 430 46.02 17.45 32.11
N ASP A 431 46.67 17.54 33.26
CA ASP A 431 46.88 16.43 34.17
C ASP A 431 46.55 16.84 35.61
N ILE A 432 46.19 15.86 36.47
CA ILE A 432 45.99 16.12 37.91
C ILE A 432 47.34 16.31 38.61
N VAL A 433 47.54 17.46 39.19
CA VAL A 433 48.74 17.71 40.01
C VAL A 433 48.54 17.05 41.38
N GLY A 434 49.45 16.13 41.73
CA GLY A 434 49.38 15.41 42.99
C GLY A 434 48.37 14.28 42.97
N PHE A 435 48.24 13.55 41.91
CA PHE A 435 47.36 12.37 41.78
C PHE A 435 47.74 11.25 42.78
N THR A 436 49.04 11.11 43.13
CA THR A 436 49.51 10.08 44.06
C THR A 436 48.80 10.08 45.41
N PRO A 437 48.64 11.22 46.11
CA PRO A 437 47.87 11.28 47.36
C PRO A 437 46.40 10.83 47.22
N ILE A 438 45.79 11.13 46.09
CA ILE A 438 44.40 10.69 45.83
C ILE A 438 44.39 9.16 45.65
N SER A 439 45.27 8.64 44.83
CA SER A 439 45.38 7.18 44.63
C SER A 439 45.73 6.41 45.90
N GLU A 440 46.66 6.96 46.75
CA GLU A 440 47.03 6.35 48.05
C GLU A 440 45.85 6.39 49.01
N TYR A 441 45.05 7.45 49.04
CA TYR A 441 43.86 7.53 49.90
C TYR A 441 42.89 6.39 49.59
N TYR A 442 42.54 6.15 48.32
CA TYR A 442 41.62 5.06 47.93
C TYR A 442 42.23 3.68 48.11
N LYS A 443 43.53 3.53 47.86
CA LYS A 443 44.26 2.28 48.14
C LYS A 443 44.22 1.93 49.65
N ASN A 444 44.44 2.92 50.53
CA ASN A 444 44.48 2.69 51.97
C ASN A 444 43.09 2.42 52.53
N ASN A 445 42.02 2.82 51.83
CA ASN A 445 40.65 2.53 52.18
C ASN A 445 40.07 1.27 51.48
N ASP A 446 40.93 0.53 50.72
CA ASP A 446 40.51 -0.64 49.94
C ASP A 446 39.32 -0.38 48.98
N ASP A 447 39.30 0.80 48.34
CA ASP A 447 38.23 1.27 47.46
C ASP A 447 38.76 1.67 46.06
N PRO A 448 39.23 0.72 45.24
CA PRO A 448 39.68 0.98 43.91
C PRO A 448 38.55 1.46 42.96
N GLU A 449 37.31 1.02 43.20
CA GLU A 449 36.14 1.47 42.42
C GLU A 449 35.89 2.96 42.66
N GLY A 450 36.04 3.46 43.87
CA GLY A 450 35.91 4.88 44.21
C GLY A 450 36.97 5.73 43.49
N LEU A 451 38.21 5.22 43.38
CA LEU A 451 39.25 5.92 42.55
C LEU A 451 38.83 6.03 41.10
N VAL A 452 38.33 4.95 40.51
CA VAL A 452 37.86 4.95 39.11
C VAL A 452 36.68 5.93 38.93
N GLN A 453 35.75 5.99 39.90
CA GLN A 453 34.62 6.94 39.86
C GLN A 453 35.11 8.39 39.90
N VAL A 454 36.08 8.71 40.73
CA VAL A 454 36.65 10.06 40.84
C VAL A 454 37.37 10.46 39.54
N ILE A 455 38.18 9.57 38.97
CA ILE A 455 38.83 9.81 37.69
C ILE A 455 37.79 10.04 36.60
N ASN A 456 36.77 9.18 36.52
CA ASN A 456 35.71 9.32 35.49
C ASN A 456 34.90 10.60 35.68
N ASP A 457 34.58 11.05 36.91
CA ASP A 457 33.89 12.32 37.15
C ASP A 457 34.76 13.52 36.70
N TYR A 458 36.03 13.50 37.06
CA TYR A 458 37.00 14.51 36.59
C TYR A 458 37.09 14.53 35.06
N LEU A 459 37.36 13.40 34.43
CA LEU A 459 37.47 13.30 32.96
C LEU A 459 36.18 13.75 32.27
N ASN A 460 34.99 13.38 32.77
CA ASN A 460 33.71 13.79 32.22
C ASN A 460 33.52 15.32 32.27
N ARG A 461 33.83 15.96 33.40
CA ARG A 461 33.69 17.42 33.56
C ARG A 461 34.65 18.19 32.65
N MET A 462 35.91 17.77 32.63
CA MET A 462 36.94 18.42 31.81
C MET A 462 36.69 18.19 30.33
N SER A 463 36.36 16.97 29.93
CA SER A 463 36.03 16.65 28.53
C SER A 463 34.84 17.44 28.02
N LYS A 464 33.82 17.64 28.84
CA LYS A 464 32.67 18.49 28.47
C LYS A 464 33.10 19.92 28.16
N ILE A 465 33.96 20.51 28.99
CA ILE A 465 34.49 21.85 28.77
C ILE A 465 35.30 21.92 27.48
N VAL A 466 36.16 20.93 27.21
CA VAL A 466 36.96 20.83 25.97
C VAL A 466 36.04 20.80 24.74
N LEU A 467 35.03 19.92 24.76
CA LEU A 467 34.08 19.75 23.64
C LEU A 467 33.20 20.99 23.43
N ASP A 468 32.68 21.57 24.51
CA ASP A 468 31.85 22.78 24.47
C ASP A 468 32.62 24.01 23.90
N ASN A 469 33.94 24.05 24.09
CA ASN A 469 34.83 25.04 23.49
C ASN A 469 35.42 24.62 22.12
N GLY A 470 34.83 23.63 21.46
CA GLY A 470 35.20 23.22 20.10
C GLY A 470 36.52 22.41 19.99
N GLY A 471 37.08 21.98 21.12
CA GLY A 471 38.24 21.10 21.14
C GLY A 471 37.91 19.66 20.73
N THR A 472 38.88 18.96 20.15
CA THR A 472 38.82 17.53 19.85
C THR A 472 39.71 16.81 20.88
N ILE A 473 39.13 15.83 21.58
CA ILE A 473 39.91 14.98 22.50
C ILE A 473 40.62 13.92 21.68
N ASP A 474 41.94 13.87 21.80
CA ASP A 474 42.74 12.82 21.18
C ASP A 474 42.65 11.50 21.97
N LYS A 475 43.12 11.56 23.22
CA LYS A 475 43.11 10.40 24.12
C LYS A 475 43.20 10.80 25.58
N TYR A 476 42.87 9.84 26.43
CA TYR A 476 43.17 9.90 27.86
C TYR A 476 44.41 9.04 28.15
N MET A 477 45.31 9.57 28.96
CA MET A 477 46.52 8.87 29.41
C MET A 477 46.50 8.82 30.95
N GLY A 478 45.76 7.88 31.51
CA GLY A 478 45.43 7.88 32.94
C GLY A 478 44.46 9.02 33.30
N ASP A 479 44.91 9.95 34.12
CA ASP A 479 44.22 11.18 34.50
C ASP A 479 44.58 12.40 33.57
N CYS A 480 45.49 12.21 32.61
CA CYS A 480 45.86 13.24 31.65
C CYS A 480 44.91 13.24 30.45
N ILE A 481 44.43 14.42 30.05
CA ILE A 481 43.65 14.68 28.83
C ILE A 481 44.55 15.35 27.79
N MET A 482 44.61 14.76 26.60
CA MET A 482 45.18 15.36 25.42
C MET A 482 44.09 15.83 24.48
N ALA A 483 44.08 17.13 24.14
CA ALA A 483 43.13 17.72 23.23
C ALA A 483 43.76 18.70 22.26
N PHE A 484 43.12 18.96 21.14
CA PHE A 484 43.57 19.90 20.14
C PHE A 484 42.42 20.65 19.46
N TRP A 485 42.72 21.79 18.83
CA TRP A 485 41.81 22.65 18.07
C TRP A 485 42.30 22.83 16.65
N ASN A 486 41.38 23.19 15.75
CA ASN A 486 41.58 23.39 14.31
C ASN A 486 41.67 22.08 13.51
N ALA A 487 41.17 20.97 14.06
CA ALA A 487 40.90 19.72 13.35
C ALA A 487 39.84 18.88 14.14
N PRO A 488 39.05 18.05 13.51
CA PRO A 488 38.85 17.90 12.06
C PRO A 488 38.09 19.07 11.41
N LEU A 489 37.53 19.97 12.21
CA LEU A 489 36.85 21.18 11.76
C LEU A 489 37.78 22.39 11.88
N ASP A 490 37.61 23.34 10.98
CA ASP A 490 38.37 24.61 11.03
C ASP A 490 37.96 25.44 12.24
N CYS A 491 38.94 25.98 12.95
CA CYS A 491 38.80 26.85 14.10
C CYS A 491 39.82 27.99 14.00
N PRO A 492 39.48 29.12 13.36
CA PRO A 492 40.43 30.20 13.11
C PRO A 492 41.04 30.84 14.37
N ASN A 493 40.35 30.76 15.51
CA ASN A 493 40.76 31.25 16.82
C ASN A 493 41.23 30.11 17.76
N HIS A 494 41.81 29.05 17.21
CA HIS A 494 42.17 27.84 17.94
C HIS A 494 43.05 28.08 19.15
N ALA A 495 44.02 29.02 19.08
CA ALA A 495 44.91 29.35 20.18
C ALA A 495 44.15 29.96 21.38
N GLU A 496 43.25 30.87 21.09
CA GLU A 496 42.43 31.54 22.11
C GLU A 496 41.44 30.55 22.74
N MET A 497 40.81 29.70 21.94
CA MET A 497 39.89 28.67 22.44
C MET A 497 40.62 27.64 23.34
N ALA A 498 41.81 27.23 22.99
CA ALA A 498 42.62 26.30 23.81
C ALA A 498 42.99 26.92 25.18
N VAL A 499 43.43 28.17 25.20
CA VAL A 499 43.74 28.86 26.46
C VAL A 499 42.48 29.16 27.28
N LYS A 500 41.40 29.59 26.65
CA LYS A 500 40.10 29.77 27.32
C LYS A 500 39.65 28.49 27.96
N THR A 501 39.75 27.36 27.26
CA THR A 501 39.37 26.04 27.78
C THR A 501 40.19 25.70 29.02
N SER A 502 41.52 25.92 28.98
CA SER A 502 42.38 25.66 30.15
C SER A 502 42.00 26.50 31.36
N ILE A 503 41.59 27.77 31.15
CA ILE A 503 41.09 28.66 32.22
C ILE A 503 39.77 28.13 32.80
N GLU A 504 38.85 27.71 31.96
CA GLU A 504 37.56 27.14 32.38
C GLU A 504 37.74 25.85 33.15
N CYS A 505 38.63 24.94 32.69
CA CYS A 505 38.99 23.75 33.41
C CYS A 505 39.63 24.05 34.78
N ALA A 506 40.47 25.06 34.89
CA ALA A 506 41.05 25.49 36.17
C ALA A 506 39.96 25.98 37.14
N LYS A 507 38.96 26.74 36.63
CA LYS A 507 37.81 27.19 37.43
C LYS A 507 36.95 26.03 37.92
N GLU A 508 36.70 25.04 37.05
CA GLU A 508 35.93 23.85 37.41
C GLU A 508 36.68 22.98 38.44
N THR A 509 38.02 22.86 38.27
CA THR A 509 38.84 22.14 39.25
C THR A 509 38.82 22.82 40.62
N ALA A 510 38.75 24.16 40.67
CA ALA A 510 38.57 24.87 41.91
C ALA A 510 37.24 24.59 42.61
N ARG A 511 36.18 24.31 41.82
CA ARG A 511 34.88 23.80 42.35
C ARG A 511 34.99 22.36 42.86
N LEU A 512 35.63 21.47 42.08
CA LEU A 512 35.89 20.09 42.50
C LEU A 512 36.72 20.04 43.77
N LYS A 513 37.68 20.90 43.93
CA LYS A 513 38.50 21.01 45.16
C LYS A 513 37.67 21.31 46.38
N LYS A 514 36.63 22.17 46.27
CA LYS A 514 35.69 22.40 47.31
C LYS A 514 34.87 21.15 47.65
N GLU A 515 34.32 20.50 46.62
CA GLU A 515 33.54 19.25 46.79
C GLU A 515 34.37 18.17 47.47
N PHE A 516 35.68 18.04 47.13
CA PHE A 516 36.61 17.10 47.71
C PHE A 516 36.85 17.39 49.19
N LYS A 517 37.07 18.68 49.51
CA LYS A 517 37.25 19.12 50.90
C LYS A 517 36.01 18.81 51.77
N ASP A 518 34.83 19.09 51.23
CA ASP A 518 33.56 18.82 51.92
C ASP A 518 33.34 17.32 52.19
N LYS A 519 33.90 16.46 51.32
CA LYS A 519 33.88 14.98 51.44
C LYS A 519 35.06 14.39 52.19
N GLY A 520 36.01 15.21 52.67
CA GLY A 520 37.20 14.73 53.37
C GLY A 520 38.23 14.04 52.47
N LEU A 521 38.15 14.28 51.18
CA LEU A 521 39.08 13.73 50.17
C LEU A 521 40.32 14.60 50.01
N PRO A 522 41.45 14.05 49.53
CA PRO A 522 42.66 14.83 49.24
C PRO A 522 42.41 15.95 48.23
N ASP A 523 43.18 17.03 48.34
CA ASP A 523 43.06 18.19 47.44
C ASP A 523 43.35 17.79 45.99
N ILE A 524 42.51 18.27 45.06
CA ILE A 524 42.73 18.13 43.60
C ILE A 524 43.15 19.48 42.99
N ASN A 525 44.18 19.46 42.16
CA ASN A 525 44.65 20.58 41.37
C ASN A 525 44.95 20.08 39.95
N ILE A 526 45.03 21.00 38.95
CA ILE A 526 45.45 20.64 37.60
C ILE A 526 46.67 21.45 37.14
N GLY A 527 47.44 20.84 36.28
CA GLY A 527 48.46 21.50 35.44
C GLY A 527 48.06 21.39 33.97
N SER A 528 48.04 22.51 33.28
CA SER A 528 47.69 22.56 31.86
C SER A 528 48.80 23.24 31.05
N GLY A 529 49.23 22.59 29.98
CA GLY A 529 50.18 23.14 29.01
C GLY A 529 49.52 23.38 27.67
N VAL A 530 49.56 24.61 27.16
CA VAL A 530 49.02 24.95 25.84
C VAL A 530 50.13 25.40 24.90
N ASN A 531 50.17 24.85 23.70
CA ASN A 531 51.08 25.29 22.66
C ASN A 531 50.42 25.31 21.28
N THR A 532 50.85 26.25 20.45
CA THR A 532 50.39 26.43 19.08
C THR A 532 51.53 26.21 18.11
N GLY A 533 51.27 25.50 17.01
CA GLY A 533 52.27 25.30 15.95
C GLY A 533 51.84 24.28 14.91
N THR A 534 52.71 24.11 13.90
CA THR A 534 52.45 23.17 12.80
C THR A 534 52.70 21.72 13.25
N CYS A 535 51.77 20.85 12.89
CA CYS A 535 51.83 19.40 13.09
C CYS A 535 51.28 18.65 11.89
N ILE A 536 51.36 17.31 11.94
CA ILE A 536 50.61 16.41 11.07
C ILE A 536 49.41 15.89 11.87
N VAL A 537 48.22 16.05 11.31
CA VAL A 537 46.95 15.53 11.88
C VAL A 537 46.29 14.57 10.90
N GLY A 538 45.76 13.43 11.38
CA GLY A 538 45.09 12.46 10.55
C GLY A 538 44.99 11.09 11.20
N ASN A 539 44.61 10.09 10.39
CA ASN A 539 44.53 8.69 10.84
C ASN A 539 45.93 8.07 10.88
N MET A 540 46.39 7.77 12.08
CA MET A 540 47.77 7.30 12.34
C MET A 540 47.71 5.94 13.06
N GLY A 541 48.56 5.01 12.61
CA GLY A 541 48.61 3.67 13.18
C GLY A 541 48.98 2.62 12.14
N SER A 542 48.38 1.45 12.26
CA SER A 542 48.51 0.34 11.34
C SER A 542 47.19 0.10 10.55
N ASP A 543 47.27 -0.69 9.50
CA ASP A 543 46.05 -1.11 8.75
C ASP A 543 45.01 -1.83 9.63
N MET A 544 45.45 -2.43 10.75
CA MET A 544 44.54 -3.14 11.68
C MET A 544 43.94 -2.23 12.75
N ARG A 545 44.63 -1.14 13.12
CA ARG A 545 44.19 -0.19 14.14
C ARG A 545 44.84 1.16 13.92
N PHE A 546 44.07 2.18 13.79
CA PHE A 546 44.52 3.57 13.71
C PHE A 546 43.64 4.46 14.58
N ASP A 547 44.22 5.55 15.05
CA ASP A 547 43.57 6.60 15.79
C ASP A 547 43.69 7.92 15.02
N TYR A 548 42.68 8.77 15.06
CA TYR A 548 42.79 10.14 14.55
C TYR A 548 43.53 10.98 15.56
N SER A 549 44.79 11.29 15.26
CA SER A 549 45.69 11.87 16.23
C SER A 549 46.64 12.90 15.56
N VAL A 550 47.49 13.50 16.36
CA VAL A 550 48.44 14.54 15.94
C VAL A 550 49.86 14.16 16.27
N ILE A 551 50.80 14.44 15.35
CA ILE A 551 52.26 14.23 15.57
C ILE A 551 53.01 15.49 15.17
N GLY A 552 53.89 15.95 16.07
CA GLY A 552 54.76 17.09 15.78
C GLY A 552 55.48 17.60 17.01
N ASP A 553 56.58 18.37 16.80
CA ASP A 553 57.34 18.99 17.87
C ASP A 553 56.47 19.97 18.70
N ALA A 554 55.53 20.63 18.04
CA ALA A 554 54.58 21.52 18.71
C ALA A 554 53.69 20.82 19.73
N VAL A 555 53.31 19.55 19.48
CA VAL A 555 52.52 18.69 20.39
C VAL A 555 53.35 18.37 21.64
N ASN A 556 54.60 17.95 21.44
CA ASN A 556 55.53 17.61 22.53
C ASN A 556 55.82 18.81 23.41
N LEU A 557 55.86 20.03 22.86
CA LEU A 557 56.04 21.23 23.64
C LEU A 557 54.86 21.49 24.58
N ALA A 558 53.64 21.29 24.16
CA ALA A 558 52.47 21.42 25.02
C ALA A 558 52.53 20.46 26.23
N ALA A 559 52.92 19.18 26.00
CA ALA A 559 53.09 18.21 27.07
C ALA A 559 54.19 18.63 28.08
N ARG A 560 55.29 19.21 27.59
CA ARG A 560 56.35 19.73 28.46
C ARG A 560 55.92 20.95 29.26
N LEU A 561 55.09 21.82 28.69
CA LEU A 561 54.55 22.97 29.41
C LEU A 561 53.59 22.53 30.52
N GLU A 562 52.80 21.48 30.30
CA GLU A 562 51.97 20.85 31.34
C GLU A 562 52.86 20.39 32.50
N ALA A 563 53.88 19.57 32.23
CA ALA A 563 54.79 19.09 33.25
C ALA A 563 55.55 20.23 33.98
N ALA A 564 55.88 21.33 33.27
CA ALA A 564 56.56 22.49 33.85
C ALA A 564 55.65 23.27 34.84
N THR A 565 54.32 23.17 34.79
CA THR A 565 53.43 23.85 35.71
C THR A 565 53.76 23.56 37.18
N ARG A 566 54.26 22.37 37.46
CA ARG A 566 54.63 21.93 38.82
C ARG A 566 55.78 22.74 39.44
N ASN A 567 56.61 23.40 38.61
CA ASN A 567 57.77 24.20 39.02
C ASN A 567 57.40 25.64 39.39
N TYR A 568 56.20 26.08 39.03
CA TYR A 568 55.76 27.47 39.24
C TYR A 568 54.57 27.56 40.19
N LYS A 569 54.65 28.53 41.10
CA LYS A 569 53.56 28.79 42.07
C LYS A 569 52.98 30.17 41.88
N ASP A 570 51.70 30.30 42.22
CA ASP A 570 51.03 31.60 42.29
C ASP A 570 51.40 32.36 43.56
N LYS A 571 50.90 33.60 43.74
CA LYS A 571 51.16 34.40 44.93
C LYS A 571 50.63 33.76 46.22
N LYS A 572 49.76 32.78 46.14
CA LYS A 572 49.17 32.03 47.26
C LYS A 572 49.85 30.69 47.52
N GLY A 573 50.93 30.39 46.76
CA GLY A 573 51.67 29.15 46.88
C GLY A 573 51.05 27.92 46.17
N ASN A 574 49.93 28.09 45.41
CA ASN A 574 49.38 27.00 44.60
C ASN A 574 50.14 26.87 43.29
N VAL A 575 50.12 25.64 42.72
CA VAL A 575 50.68 25.38 41.40
C VAL A 575 49.97 26.24 40.33
N VAL A 576 50.73 26.79 39.41
CA VAL A 576 50.17 27.55 38.27
C VAL A 576 49.37 26.59 37.38
N ALA A 577 48.06 26.79 37.31
CA ALA A 577 47.14 25.88 36.63
C ALA A 577 47.30 25.83 35.11
N THR A 578 47.83 26.89 34.47
CA THR A 578 47.98 26.99 33.01
C THR A 578 49.26 27.70 32.62
N LEU A 579 50.07 27.02 31.78
CA LEU A 579 51.21 27.61 31.09
C LEU A 579 51.04 27.49 29.58
N TYR A 580 51.44 28.51 28.82
CA TYR A 580 51.47 28.46 27.36
C TYR A 580 52.71 29.14 26.79
N SER A 581 53.09 28.75 25.58
CA SER A 581 54.27 29.28 24.89
C SER A 581 54.05 30.64 24.28
N SER A 582 55.15 31.33 23.93
CA SER A 582 55.13 32.54 23.09
C SER A 582 54.38 32.31 21.77
N TYR A 583 54.49 31.15 21.14
CA TYR A 583 53.78 30.80 19.89
C TYR A 583 52.27 30.83 20.05
N THR A 584 51.75 30.48 21.23
CA THR A 584 50.34 30.59 21.55
C THR A 584 49.99 32.02 21.87
N MET A 585 50.80 32.68 22.69
CA MET A 585 50.57 34.07 23.14
C MET A 585 50.45 35.04 21.96
N ASP A 586 51.28 34.90 20.91
CA ASP A 586 51.28 35.75 19.73
C ASP A 586 49.96 35.69 18.92
N GLN A 587 49.13 34.67 19.16
CA GLN A 587 47.82 34.46 18.50
C GLN A 587 46.64 34.85 19.40
N LEU A 588 46.88 35.22 20.65
CA LEU A 588 45.81 35.63 21.56
C LEU A 588 45.42 37.10 21.30
N LYS A 589 44.11 37.41 21.37
CA LYS A 589 43.56 38.76 21.19
C LYS A 589 43.01 39.34 22.47
N ASP A 590 42.19 38.57 23.19
CA ASP A 590 41.37 39.04 24.30
C ASP A 590 41.85 38.53 25.67
N ILE A 591 42.82 37.62 25.72
CA ILE A 591 43.37 37.04 26.97
C ILE A 591 44.60 37.78 27.41
N LYS A 592 44.52 38.46 28.57
CA LYS A 592 45.70 39.11 29.19
C LYS A 592 46.65 38.07 29.72
N SER A 593 47.96 38.23 29.41
CA SER A 593 49.03 37.27 29.70
C SER A 593 50.10 37.90 30.58
N ILE A 594 50.73 37.12 31.44
CA ILE A 594 51.87 37.47 32.24
C ILE A 594 53.02 36.56 31.88
N GLU A 595 54.17 37.13 31.56
CA GLU A 595 55.42 36.37 31.36
C GLU A 595 55.83 35.70 32.69
N VAL A 596 56.11 34.42 32.64
CA VAL A 596 56.49 33.61 33.82
C VAL A 596 57.96 33.38 33.87
N ASP A 597 58.55 32.89 32.77
CA ASP A 597 59.97 32.53 32.68
C ASP A 597 60.39 32.28 31.22
N LYS A 598 61.68 32.03 31.02
CA LYS A 598 62.26 31.54 29.76
C LYS A 598 62.88 30.17 30.00
N ILE A 599 62.30 29.15 29.44
CA ILE A 599 62.73 27.80 29.69
C ILE A 599 63.46 27.21 28.48
N LYS A 600 64.53 26.43 28.74
CA LYS A 600 65.18 25.61 27.75
C LYS A 600 64.42 24.27 27.65
N VAL A 601 63.87 24.02 26.49
CA VAL A 601 63.11 22.77 26.28
C VAL A 601 64.06 21.75 25.64
N LYS A 602 64.09 20.52 26.19
CA LYS A 602 64.96 19.42 25.66
C LYS A 602 64.68 19.21 24.16
N GLY A 603 65.74 19.36 23.34
CA GLY A 603 65.67 19.23 21.87
C GLY A 603 65.51 20.55 21.11
N LYS A 604 65.41 21.70 21.81
CA LYS A 604 65.52 23.04 21.18
C LYS A 604 66.73 23.79 21.72
N GLU A 605 67.49 24.49 20.84
CA GLU A 605 68.60 25.30 21.24
C GLU A 605 68.14 26.66 21.79
N GLU A 606 67.00 27.15 21.37
CA GLU A 606 66.47 28.44 21.77
C GLU A 606 65.60 28.34 23.05
N LEU A 607 65.71 29.42 23.87
CA LEU A 607 64.85 29.60 25.05
C LEU A 607 63.47 30.02 24.61
N ILE A 608 62.43 29.31 25.12
CA ILE A 608 61.05 29.61 24.85
C ILE A 608 60.47 30.41 26.04
N THR A 609 59.91 31.60 25.78
CA THR A 609 59.20 32.35 26.77
C THR A 609 57.87 31.72 27.04
N ILE A 610 57.56 31.54 28.32
CA ILE A 610 56.30 30.96 28.80
C ILE A 610 55.45 31.99 29.53
N TYR A 611 54.15 31.86 29.34
CA TYR A 611 53.17 32.80 29.86
C TYR A 611 52.11 32.06 30.68
N LYS A 612 51.41 32.82 31.59
CA LYS A 612 50.19 32.39 32.26
C LYS A 612 49.08 33.41 32.01
N PRO A 613 47.77 32.99 32.02
CA PRO A 613 46.67 33.93 31.94
C PRO A 613 46.52 34.75 33.25
N VAL A 614 46.03 35.99 33.12
CA VAL A 614 45.61 36.81 34.29
C VAL A 614 44.25 36.30 34.72
N MET A 615 44.13 35.80 35.94
CA MET A 615 42.87 35.37 36.54
C MET A 615 42.26 36.54 37.32
N GLU A 616 41.03 36.98 36.93
CA GLU A 616 40.35 38.22 37.40
C GLU A 616 40.23 38.43 38.94
N LYS A 617 40.77 37.55 39.78
CA LYS A 617 40.76 37.63 41.25
C LYS A 617 42.12 37.55 41.94
N GLU A 618 43.25 37.57 41.21
CA GLU A 618 44.57 37.42 41.83
C GLU A 618 45.47 38.67 41.83
N ASP A 619 45.09 39.73 41.10
CA ASP A 619 45.91 40.94 40.97
C ASP A 619 45.20 42.28 41.34
N ALA A 620 44.24 42.24 42.31
CA ALA A 620 43.70 43.43 42.96
C ALA A 620 44.20 43.52 44.40
#